data_5b6208157189794ae641f6db80188bae
#
_entry.id   5b6208157189794ae641f6db80188bae
#
_cell.length_a   1.000
_cell.length_b   1.000
_cell.length_c   1.000
_cell.angle_alpha   90.00
_cell.angle_beta   90.00
_cell.angle_gamma   90.00
#
_symmetry.space_group_name_H-M   'P 1'
#
loop_
_entity.id
_entity.type
_entity.pdbx_description
1 polymer ?
#
loop_
_entity_poly.entity_id
_entity_poly.type
_entity_poly.pdbx_seq_one_letter_code
_entity_poly.pdbx_strand_id
1 'polypeptide(L)'
;VKLIVAVIQPTKLDSVRTALAEMAVERLTVYDAEGYGRQRGQTATFRGIEYQTNLLRKVIVEIAVNDDFLEKTLSIIENVSRTGQEGNIGDGKILVLPIEQVVQIGGKEKGPSAV
;
A
#
# COMPACT_ATOMS: atom_id res chain seq x y z
N VAL A 1 -14.32 -9.49 -5.27
CA VAL A 1 -12.97 -9.07 -5.64
C VAL A 1 -12.75 -7.60 -5.25
N LYS A 2 -11.65 -7.32 -4.62
CA LYS A 2 -11.29 -5.96 -4.20
C LYS A 2 -9.94 -5.57 -4.77
N LEU A 3 -9.77 -4.29 -5.02
CA LEU A 3 -8.48 -3.71 -5.33
C LEU A 3 -7.93 -3.05 -4.08
N ILE A 4 -6.77 -3.48 -3.68
CA ILE A 4 -6.02 -2.83 -2.60
C ILE A 4 -5.01 -1.91 -3.24
N VAL A 5 -5.05 -0.64 -2.84
CA VAL A 5 -4.06 0.36 -3.25
C VAL A 5 -3.35 0.81 -1.97
N ALA A 6 -2.13 0.34 -1.80
CA ALA A 6 -1.35 0.66 -0.62
C ALA A 6 -0.29 1.68 -0.97
N VAL A 7 -0.35 2.82 -0.31
CA VAL A 7 0.65 3.89 -0.44
C VAL A 7 1.57 3.76 0.77
N ILE A 8 2.80 3.32 0.54
CA ILE A 8 3.74 2.98 1.61
C ILE A 8 5.06 3.70 1.43
N GLN A 9 5.88 3.67 2.47
CA GLN A 9 7.25 4.19 2.36
C GLN A 9 8.08 3.26 1.49
N PRO A 10 8.96 3.81 0.64
CA PRO A 10 9.80 2.98 -0.24
C PRO A 10 10.64 1.95 0.51
N THR A 11 11.08 2.28 1.72
CA THR A 11 11.89 1.39 2.53
C THR A 11 11.15 0.15 3.02
N LYS A 12 9.82 0.15 2.92
CA LYS A 12 9.00 -0.97 3.38
C LYS A 12 8.61 -1.94 2.27
N LEU A 13 8.91 -1.61 1.02
CA LEU A 13 8.44 -2.40 -0.12
C LEU A 13 8.89 -3.85 -0.06
N ASP A 14 10.19 -4.09 0.16
CA ASP A 14 10.71 -5.46 0.15
C ASP A 14 10.10 -6.30 1.27
N SER A 15 9.93 -5.72 2.44
CA SER A 15 9.31 -6.42 3.57
C SER A 15 7.86 -6.76 3.30
N VAL A 16 7.11 -5.83 2.71
CA VAL A 16 5.71 -6.06 2.34
C VAL A 16 5.61 -7.17 1.30
N ARG A 17 6.43 -7.09 0.25
CA ARG A 17 6.42 -8.09 -0.81
C ARG A 17 6.76 -9.48 -0.28
N THR A 18 7.78 -9.58 0.57
CA THR A 18 8.18 -10.85 1.16
C THR A 18 7.08 -11.44 2.02
N ALA A 19 6.46 -10.62 2.87
CA ALA A 19 5.39 -11.08 3.74
C ALA A 19 4.16 -11.54 2.96
N LEU A 20 3.82 -10.84 1.88
CA LEU A 20 2.69 -11.23 1.03
C LEU A 20 2.98 -12.53 0.29
N ALA A 21 4.20 -12.73 -0.18
CA ALA A 21 4.58 -13.95 -0.88
C ALA A 21 4.45 -15.19 0.02
N GLU A 22 4.69 -15.04 1.32
CA GLU A 22 4.52 -16.14 2.28
C GLU A 22 3.08 -16.65 2.37
N MET A 23 2.12 -15.82 2.03
CA MET A 23 0.72 -16.25 1.96
C MET A 23 0.22 -16.41 0.52
N ALA A 24 1.15 -16.59 -0.42
CA ALA A 24 0.88 -16.82 -1.82
C ALA A 24 0.21 -15.64 -2.54
N VAL A 25 0.37 -14.43 -2.04
CA VAL A 25 -0.04 -13.20 -2.72
C VAL A 25 1.20 -12.65 -3.43
N GLU A 26 1.36 -13.00 -4.70
CA GLU A 26 2.56 -12.69 -5.47
C GLU A 26 2.30 -11.78 -6.65
N ARG A 27 1.05 -11.67 -7.09
CA ARG A 27 0.68 -10.86 -8.25
C ARG A 27 0.32 -9.47 -7.78
N LEU A 28 1.26 -8.57 -7.90
CA LEU A 28 1.07 -7.19 -7.51
C LEU A 28 1.74 -6.27 -8.52
N THR A 29 1.22 -5.06 -8.61
CA THR A 29 1.80 -4.02 -9.44
C THR A 29 2.38 -2.96 -8.53
N VAL A 30 3.62 -2.56 -8.82
CA VAL A 30 4.33 -1.59 -7.99
C VAL A 30 4.77 -0.44 -8.86
N TYR A 31 4.59 0.78 -8.38
CA TYR A 31 5.12 1.95 -9.07
C TYR A 31 5.49 3.05 -8.08
N ASP A 32 6.43 3.86 -8.49
CA ASP A 32 6.87 5.00 -7.71
C ASP A 32 5.84 6.12 -7.79
N ALA A 33 5.68 6.82 -6.68
CA ALA A 33 4.80 7.96 -6.60
C ALA A 33 5.42 9.05 -5.75
N GLU A 34 4.94 10.26 -5.95
CA GLU A 34 5.31 11.39 -5.12
C GLU A 34 4.03 12.01 -4.58
N GLY A 35 4.06 12.35 -3.31
CA GLY A 35 2.92 12.94 -2.66
C GLY A 35 3.33 14.08 -1.77
N TYR A 36 2.41 14.99 -1.54
CA TYR A 36 2.59 16.02 -0.53
C TYR A 36 2.06 15.50 0.79
N GLY A 37 2.84 15.72 1.85
CA GLY A 37 2.42 15.27 3.15
C GLY A 37 3.35 15.74 4.24
N ARG A 38 3.00 15.37 5.46
CA ARG A 38 3.83 15.61 6.64
C ARG A 38 4.66 14.38 6.91
N GLN A 39 5.86 14.60 7.41
CA GLN A 39 6.71 13.52 7.85
C GLN A 39 7.28 13.87 9.21
N ARG A 40 7.30 12.86 10.10
CA ARG A 40 7.82 13.03 11.44
C ARG A 40 9.32 13.37 11.39
N GLY A 41 9.73 14.32 12.21
CA GLY A 41 11.13 14.75 12.27
C GLY A 41 11.50 15.80 11.23
N GLN A 42 10.59 16.13 10.32
CA GLN A 42 10.80 17.20 9.34
C GLN A 42 10.00 18.43 9.74
N THR A 43 10.06 18.77 11.00
CA THR A 43 9.43 19.99 11.50
C THR A 43 10.43 21.13 11.41
N ALA A 44 10.03 22.20 10.74
CA ALA A 44 10.73 23.46 10.80
C ALA A 44 9.78 24.44 11.46
N THR A 45 10.24 25.04 12.54
CA THR A 45 9.48 26.08 13.20
C THR A 45 9.84 27.41 12.57
N PHE A 46 8.88 28.02 11.92
CA PHE A 46 9.03 29.37 11.39
C PHE A 46 7.77 30.14 11.77
N ARG A 47 7.95 31.19 12.58
CA ARG A 47 6.84 32.02 13.08
C ARG A 47 5.74 31.22 13.79
N GLY A 48 6.14 30.17 14.53
CA GLY A 48 5.20 29.34 15.25
C GLY A 48 4.52 28.26 14.42
N ILE A 49 4.89 28.12 13.15
CA ILE A 49 4.41 27.02 12.30
C ILE A 49 5.36 25.84 12.48
N GLU A 50 4.83 24.74 12.97
CA GLU A 50 5.65 23.61 13.43
C GLU A 50 5.81 22.52 12.37
N TYR A 51 5.23 22.64 11.19
CA TYR A 51 5.35 21.60 10.19
C TYR A 51 5.33 22.20 8.79
N GLN A 52 5.95 21.45 7.90
CA GLN A 52 5.92 21.73 6.47
C GLN A 52 5.26 20.59 5.73
N THR A 53 4.57 20.91 4.65
CA THR A 53 4.14 19.95 3.68
C THR A 53 5.25 19.83 2.64
N ASN A 54 5.81 18.65 2.51
CA ASN A 54 6.90 18.37 1.59
C ASN A 54 6.46 17.40 0.52
N LEU A 55 7.14 17.46 -0.63
CA LEU A 55 7.00 16.44 -1.65
C LEU A 55 7.79 15.21 -1.19
N LEU A 56 7.07 14.12 -0.97
CA LEU A 56 7.62 12.90 -0.42
C LEU A 56 7.53 11.77 -1.43
N ARG A 57 8.59 10.98 -1.51
CA ARG A 57 8.57 9.77 -2.32
C ARG A 57 7.78 8.69 -1.61
N LYS A 58 6.93 8.03 -2.38
CA LYS A 58 6.12 6.90 -1.93
C LYS A 58 6.20 5.80 -2.96
N VAL A 59 5.78 4.62 -2.55
CA VAL A 59 5.59 3.49 -3.45
C VAL A 59 4.13 3.08 -3.35
N ILE A 60 3.52 2.84 -4.49
CA ILE A 60 2.16 2.33 -4.54
C ILE A 60 2.21 0.86 -4.93
N VAL A 61 1.52 0.05 -4.14
CA VAL A 61 1.36 -1.38 -4.38
C VAL A 61 -0.11 -1.62 -4.65
N GLU A 62 -0.43 -2.13 -5.83
CA GLU A 62 -1.80 -2.46 -6.22
C GLU A 62 -1.95 -3.97 -6.30
N ILE A 63 -2.97 -4.47 -5.62
CA ILE A 63 -3.23 -5.91 -5.54
C ILE A 63 -4.71 -6.16 -5.68
N ALA A 64 -5.10 -6.96 -6.67
CA ALA A 64 -6.45 -7.47 -6.75
C ALA A 64 -6.52 -8.75 -5.91
N VAL A 65 -7.47 -8.82 -4.99
CA VAL A 65 -7.63 -9.99 -4.13
C VAL A 65 -9.07 -10.45 -4.11
N ASN A 66 -9.26 -11.74 -3.93
CA ASN A 66 -10.56 -12.29 -3.61
C ASN A 66 -10.97 -11.89 -2.20
N ASP A 67 -12.25 -11.82 -1.96
CA ASP A 67 -12.77 -11.37 -0.67
C ASP A 67 -12.24 -12.21 0.50
N ASP A 68 -11.98 -13.49 0.27
CA ASP A 68 -11.45 -14.41 1.28
C ASP A 68 -10.06 -14.00 1.78
N PHE A 69 -9.28 -13.33 0.95
CA PHE A 69 -7.92 -12.93 1.26
C PHE A 69 -7.81 -11.47 1.71
N LEU A 70 -8.90 -10.73 1.66
CA LEU A 70 -8.86 -9.29 1.89
C LEU A 70 -8.31 -8.93 3.27
N GLU A 71 -8.92 -9.46 4.32
CA GLU A 71 -8.54 -9.08 5.68
C GLU A 71 -7.11 -9.48 6.02
N LYS A 72 -6.68 -10.65 5.60
CA LYS A 72 -5.31 -11.11 5.82
C LYS A 72 -4.30 -10.23 5.10
N THR A 73 -4.60 -9.87 3.86
CA THR A 73 -3.71 -9.02 3.07
C THR A 73 -3.60 -7.63 3.69
N LEU A 74 -4.73 -7.04 4.08
CA LEU A 74 -4.73 -5.74 4.75
C LEU A 74 -3.92 -5.76 6.03
N SER A 75 -4.11 -6.79 6.85
CA SER A 75 -3.42 -6.92 8.12
C SER A 75 -1.90 -6.98 7.93
N ILE A 76 -1.45 -7.75 6.95
CA ILE A 76 -0.01 -7.86 6.67
C ILE A 76 0.56 -6.53 6.19
N ILE A 77 -0.09 -5.89 5.25
CA ILE A 77 0.41 -4.61 4.74
C ILE A 77 0.47 -3.57 5.85
N GLU A 78 -0.58 -3.48 6.64
CA GLU A 78 -0.64 -2.53 7.75
C GLU A 78 0.46 -2.78 8.77
N ASN A 79 0.64 -4.02 9.20
CA ASN A 79 1.63 -4.34 10.23
C ASN A 79 3.05 -4.15 9.75
N VAL A 80 3.35 -4.56 8.53
CA VAL A 80 4.70 -4.48 7.98
C VAL A 80 5.07 -3.05 7.61
N SER A 81 4.10 -2.26 7.15
CA SER A 81 4.34 -0.88 6.72
C SER A 81 4.43 0.10 7.88
N ARG A 82 3.98 -0.29 9.05
CA ARG A 82 3.96 0.57 10.23
C ARG A 82 5.37 0.78 10.78
N THR A 83 5.68 1.99 11.17
CA THR A 83 6.94 2.32 11.83
C THR A 83 6.73 2.27 13.34
N GLY A 84 7.47 1.40 14.02
CA GLY A 84 7.28 1.19 15.47
C GLY A 84 5.98 0.45 15.78
N GLN A 85 5.55 0.49 17.01
CA GLN A 85 4.34 -0.22 17.46
C GLN A 85 3.06 0.51 17.11
N GLU A 86 3.08 1.83 17.16
CA GLU A 86 1.89 2.66 16.97
C GLU A 86 1.81 3.30 15.59
N GLY A 87 2.92 3.26 14.86
CA GLY A 87 3.02 3.93 13.59
C GLY A 87 3.36 5.41 13.72
N ASN A 88 3.63 6.03 12.60
CA ASN A 88 4.00 7.44 12.51
C ASN A 88 3.27 8.09 11.35
N ILE A 89 3.11 9.39 11.44
CA ILE A 89 2.66 10.19 10.31
C ILE A 89 3.66 9.98 9.15
N GLY A 90 3.14 9.67 7.97
CA GLY A 90 3.96 9.38 6.81
C GLY A 90 4.17 7.91 6.52
N ASP A 91 3.69 7.01 7.38
CA ASP A 91 3.76 5.57 7.12
C ASP A 91 2.94 5.15 5.90
N GLY A 92 1.91 5.90 5.58
CA GLY A 92 1.10 5.66 4.41
C GLY A 92 -0.36 5.35 4.72
N LYS A 93 -1.04 4.81 3.74
CA LYS A 93 -2.47 4.46 3.86
C LYS A 93 -2.80 3.35 2.89
N ILE A 94 -3.90 2.68 3.15
CA ILE A 94 -4.41 1.63 2.29
C ILE A 94 -5.83 2.01 1.87
N LEU A 95 -6.07 1.96 0.57
CA LEU A 95 -7.39 2.19 -0.01
C LEU A 95 -7.92 0.85 -0.51
N VAL A 96 -9.18 0.59 -0.26
CA VAL A 96 -9.84 -0.63 -0.72
C VAL A 96 -11.00 -0.23 -1.61
N LEU A 97 -11.02 -0.73 -2.83
CA LEU A 97 -12.04 -0.40 -3.81
C LEU A 97 -12.69 -1.69 -4.32
N PRO A 98 -13.99 -1.65 -4.61
CA PRO A 98 -14.62 -2.78 -5.27
C PRO A 98 -14.17 -2.88 -6.72
N ILE A 99 -13.95 -4.11 -7.20
CA ILE A 99 -13.68 -4.38 -8.60
C ILE A 99 -14.93 -5.06 -9.19
N GLU A 100 -15.46 -4.49 -10.24
CA GLU A 100 -16.63 -5.06 -10.90
C GLU A 100 -16.27 -6.32 -11.67
N GLN A 101 -15.13 -6.32 -12.37
CA GLN A 101 -14.74 -7.44 -13.20
C GLN A 101 -13.23 -7.49 -13.37
N VAL A 102 -12.67 -8.69 -13.34
CA VAL A 102 -11.28 -8.95 -13.66
C VAL A 102 -11.24 -9.86 -14.89
N VAL A 103 -10.46 -9.49 -15.87
CA VAL A 103 -10.31 -10.25 -17.13
C VAL A 103 -8.82 -10.43 -17.39
N GLN A 104 -8.38 -11.67 -17.51
CA GLN A 104 -7.01 -11.96 -17.91
C GLN A 104 -6.81 -11.68 -19.39
N ILE A 105 -5.75 -10.97 -19.72
CA ILE A 105 -5.35 -10.78 -21.12
C ILE A 105 -4.61 -12.04 -21.55
N GLY A 106 -5.06 -12.63 -22.67
CA GLY A 106 -4.43 -13.86 -23.16
C GLY A 106 -4.84 -15.13 -22.47
N GLY A 107 -5.64 -15.04 -21.41
CA GLY A 107 -6.21 -16.17 -20.70
C GLY A 107 -7.70 -16.29 -20.94
N LYS A 108 -8.30 -17.32 -20.37
CA LYS A 108 -9.76 -17.53 -20.44
C LYS A 108 -10.46 -17.19 -19.13
N GLU A 109 -9.67 -16.85 -18.12
CA GLU A 109 -10.19 -16.62 -16.78
C GLU A 109 -10.81 -15.23 -16.66
N LYS A 110 -11.95 -15.17 -15.96
CA LYS A 110 -12.64 -13.93 -15.62
C LYS A 110 -13.14 -14.04 -14.19
N GLY A 111 -13.32 -12.87 -13.56
CA GLY A 111 -13.80 -12.81 -12.19
C GLY A 111 -12.77 -13.29 -11.18
N PRO A 112 -13.21 -13.95 -10.08
CA PRO A 112 -12.30 -14.34 -9.01
C PRO A 112 -11.13 -15.23 -9.43
N SER A 113 -11.30 -16.06 -10.43
CA SER A 113 -10.24 -16.94 -10.90
C SER A 113 -9.16 -16.22 -11.73
N ALA A 114 -9.43 -14.99 -12.14
CA ALA A 114 -8.49 -14.17 -12.92
C ALA A 114 -7.57 -13.30 -12.04
N VAL A 115 -7.79 -13.33 -10.76
CA VAL A 115 -7.03 -12.51 -9.80
C VAL A 115 -5.57 -12.97 -9.64
#